data_3b41306f3504a56bd970d1a9f543b9f1
#
_entry.id   3b41306f3504a56bd970d1a9f543b9f1
#
_cell.length_a   1.000
_cell.length_b   1.000
_cell.length_c   1.000
_cell.angle_alpha   90.00
_cell.angle_beta   90.00
_cell.angle_gamma   90.00
#
_symmetry.space_group_name_H-M   'P 1'
#
loop_
_entity.id
_entity.type
_entity.pdbx_description
1 polymer ?
#
loop_
_entity_poly.entity_id
_entity_poly.type
_entity_poly.pdbx_seq_one_letter_code
_entity_poly.pdbx_strand_id
1 'polypeptide(L)' 'MRDVAVGGLYRHFKGNLYRVLHVARHSETRESYVVYQALYGERGIWVRPLEMFVEDVDHDGRVQPRFALISVENEENPG' A
#
# COMPACT_ATOMS: atom_id res chain seq x y z
N MET A 1 9.48 12.89 -0.91
CA MET A 1 8.95 11.77 -0.23
C MET A 1 7.63 11.37 -0.81
N ARG A 2 7.40 10.10 -0.98
CA ARG A 2 6.14 9.67 -1.54
C ARG A 2 5.17 9.40 -0.43
N ASP A 3 3.90 9.67 -0.69
CA ASP A 3 2.86 9.47 0.29
C ASP A 3 2.04 8.27 -0.10
N VAL A 4 1.38 7.69 0.87
CA VAL A 4 0.48 6.59 0.65
C VAL A 4 -0.94 7.05 0.88
N ALA A 5 -1.85 6.67 0.01
CA ALA A 5 -3.25 7.06 0.12
C ALA A 5 -3.98 6.07 1.01
N VAL A 6 -4.41 6.50 2.19
CA VAL A 6 -5.20 5.67 3.07
C VAL A 6 -6.56 5.46 2.41
N GLY A 7 -7.02 4.23 2.38
CA GLY A 7 -8.23 3.88 1.65
C GLY A 7 -7.96 3.55 0.20
N GLY A 8 -6.73 3.68 -0.22
CA GLY A 8 -6.40 3.45 -1.64
C GLY A 8 -6.36 2.01 -2.02
N LEU A 9 -6.71 1.73 -3.26
CA LEU A 9 -6.61 0.41 -3.85
C LEU A 9 -5.31 0.36 -4.62
N TYR A 10 -4.46 -0.59 -4.28
CA TYR A 10 -3.15 -0.69 -4.90
C TYR A 10 -2.97 -2.04 -5.58
N ARG A 11 -2.19 -2.05 -6.65
CA ARG A 11 -1.83 -3.30 -7.30
C ARG A 11 -0.36 -3.55 -7.07
N HIS A 12 -0.01 -4.72 -6.52
CA HIS A 12 1.37 -5.11 -6.36
C HIS A 12 1.93 -5.46 -7.75
N PHE A 13 3.22 -5.24 -7.96
CA PHE A 13 3.79 -5.44 -9.29
C PHE A 13 3.59 -6.88 -9.79
N LYS A 14 3.33 -7.83 -8.90
CA LYS A 14 3.05 -9.18 -9.32
C LYS A 14 1.58 -9.41 -9.60
N GLY A 15 0.75 -8.40 -9.48
CA GLY A 15 -0.64 -8.46 -9.94
C GLY A 15 -1.73 -8.49 -8.91
N ASN A 16 -1.41 -8.83 -7.66
CA ASN A 16 -2.48 -8.91 -6.67
C ASN A 16 -2.89 -7.55 -6.14
N LEU A 17 -4.11 -7.47 -5.68
CA LEU A 17 -4.67 -6.20 -5.21
C LEU A 17 -4.69 -6.11 -3.69
N TYR A 18 -4.49 -4.91 -3.18
CA TYR A 18 -4.46 -4.65 -1.76
C TYR A 18 -5.13 -3.31 -1.46
N ARG A 19 -5.67 -3.19 -0.26
CA ARG A 19 -6.26 -1.93 0.19
C ARG A 19 -5.47 -1.41 1.38
N VAL A 20 -5.06 -0.15 1.34
CA VAL A 20 -4.34 0.45 2.45
C VAL A 20 -5.37 0.85 3.50
N LEU A 21 -5.21 0.36 4.71
CA LEU A 21 -6.15 0.63 5.77
C LEU A 21 -5.69 1.81 6.64
N HIS A 22 -4.42 1.86 6.98
CA HIS A 22 -3.91 2.91 7.84
C HIS A 22 -2.43 3.09 7.63
N VAL A 23 -1.90 4.18 8.11
CA VAL A 23 -0.46 4.37 8.25
C VAL A 23 -0.23 4.53 9.74
N ALA A 24 0.61 3.68 10.32
CA ALA A 24 0.84 3.67 11.76
C ALA A 24 2.32 3.84 12.05
N ARG A 25 2.69 4.05 13.29
CA ARG A 25 4.07 4.19 13.66
C ARG A 25 4.49 3.09 14.60
N HIS A 26 5.73 2.65 14.45
CA HIS A 26 6.30 1.70 15.38
C HIS A 26 6.45 2.43 16.72
N SER A 27 6.00 1.84 17.79
CA SER A 27 5.95 2.55 19.07
C SER A 27 7.32 2.90 19.61
N GLU A 28 8.36 2.16 19.23
CA GLU A 28 9.67 2.45 19.75
C GLU A 28 10.53 3.22 18.77
N THR A 29 10.56 2.89 17.53
CA THR A 29 11.42 3.57 16.59
C THR A 29 10.75 4.76 15.94
N ARG A 30 9.42 4.80 16.00
CA ARG A 30 8.61 5.82 15.37
C ARG A 30 8.66 5.76 13.87
N GLU A 31 9.16 4.66 13.32
CA GLU A 31 9.17 4.50 11.89
C GLU A 31 7.74 4.27 11.41
N SER A 32 7.38 4.83 10.27
CA SER A 32 6.02 4.70 9.74
C SER A 32 5.84 3.38 9.03
N TYR A 33 4.70 2.75 9.25
CA TYR A 33 4.36 1.50 8.59
C TYR A 33 3.01 1.62 7.91
N VAL A 34 2.87 0.94 6.78
CA VAL A 34 1.59 0.89 6.07
C VAL A 34 0.90 -0.38 6.52
N VAL A 35 -0.36 -0.27 6.93
CA VAL A 35 -1.21 -1.39 7.30
C VAL A 35 -2.13 -1.62 6.13
N TYR A 36 -2.06 -2.78 5.51
CA TYR A 36 -2.82 -3.01 4.28
C TYR A 36 -3.39 -4.42 4.26
N GLN A 37 -4.43 -4.61 3.51
CA GLN A 37 -5.15 -5.87 3.48
C GLN A 37 -5.13 -6.46 2.09
N ALA A 38 -4.82 -7.75 2.00
CA ALA A 38 -4.89 -8.45 0.73
C ALA A 38 -6.34 -8.59 0.33
N LEU A 39 -6.65 -8.33 -0.93
CA LEU A 39 -8.00 -8.45 -1.42
C LEU A 39 -8.16 -9.76 -2.18
N TYR A 40 -7.47 -10.80 -1.70
CA TYR A 40 -7.57 -12.11 -2.27
C TYR A 40 -7.28 -13.13 -1.16
N GLY A 41 -7.55 -14.37 -1.40
CA GLY A 41 -7.25 -15.42 -0.45
C GLY A 41 -8.00 -15.21 0.85
N GLU A 42 -7.29 -15.32 1.95
CA GLU A 42 -7.92 -15.16 3.24
C GLU A 42 -7.98 -13.73 3.68
N ARG A 43 -7.62 -12.81 2.82
CA ARG A 43 -7.73 -11.40 3.12
C ARG A 43 -6.93 -10.97 4.34
N GLY A 44 -5.72 -11.48 4.45
CA GLY A 44 -4.87 -11.16 5.59
C GLY A 44 -4.49 -9.70 5.63
N ILE A 45 -4.22 -9.21 6.82
CA ILE A 45 -3.80 -7.83 7.04
C ILE A 45 -2.34 -7.85 7.38
N TRP A 46 -1.56 -7.03 6.71
CA TRP A 46 -0.12 -7.03 6.81
C TRP A 46 0.41 -5.63 7.09
N VAL A 47 1.63 -5.53 7.54
CA VAL A 47 2.31 -4.24 7.71
C VAL A 47 3.63 -4.27 6.97
N ARG A 48 4.05 -3.13 6.45
CA ARG A 48 5.32 -3.00 5.76
C ARG A 48 5.83 -1.59 6.03
N PRO A 49 7.12 -1.40 6.25
CA PRO A 49 7.63 -0.04 6.44
C PRO A 49 7.24 0.83 5.26
N LEU A 50 6.83 2.07 5.55
CA LEU A 50 6.37 2.98 4.52
C LEU A 50 7.38 3.10 3.39
N GLU A 51 8.65 3.22 3.71
CA GLU A 51 9.64 3.39 2.68
C GLU A 51 9.71 2.20 1.75
N MET A 52 9.45 1.02 2.24
CA MET A 52 9.46 -0.15 1.39
C MET A 52 8.19 -0.26 0.59
N PHE A 53 7.09 0.22 1.14
CA PHE A 53 5.80 0.15 0.43
C PHE A 53 5.83 1.04 -0.81
N VAL A 54 6.47 2.20 -0.69
CA VAL A 54 6.47 3.16 -1.79
C VAL A 54 7.66 3.06 -2.72
N GLU A 55 8.57 2.07 -2.46
CA GLU A 55 9.75 2.03 -3.27
C GLU A 55 9.52 1.36 -4.61
N ASP A 56 10.35 1.66 -5.57
CA ASP A 56 10.26 1.04 -6.86
C ASP A 56 11.04 -0.27 -6.83
N VAL A 57 10.66 -1.22 -7.66
CA VAL A 57 11.36 -2.47 -7.78
C VAL A 57 11.78 -2.68 -9.22
N ASP A 58 12.84 -3.47 -9.43
CA ASP A 58 13.28 -3.78 -10.77
C ASP A 58 12.85 -5.22 -11.00
N HIS A 59 11.93 -5.44 -11.94
CA HIS A 59 11.41 -6.75 -12.24
C HIS A 59 11.54 -6.98 -13.73
N ASP A 60 12.35 -7.95 -14.12
CA ASP A 60 12.57 -8.26 -15.52
C ASP A 60 13.10 -7.05 -16.28
N GLY A 61 13.99 -6.29 -15.66
CA GLY A 61 14.57 -5.15 -16.30
C GLY A 61 13.70 -3.93 -16.37
N ARG A 62 12.52 -3.98 -15.76
CA ARG A 62 11.61 -2.86 -15.78
C ARG A 62 11.48 -2.32 -14.37
N VAL A 63 11.73 -1.04 -14.19
CA VAL A 63 11.60 -0.39 -12.89
C VAL A 63 10.17 0.09 -12.76
N GLN A 64 9.50 -0.30 -11.69
CA GLN A 64 8.10 0.04 -11.51
C GLN A 64 7.80 0.09 -10.02
N PRO A 65 6.72 0.73 -9.60
CA PRO A 65 6.39 0.79 -8.19
C PRO A 65 6.09 -0.60 -7.65
N ARG A 66 6.52 -0.88 -6.42
CA ARG A 66 6.17 -2.13 -5.80
C ARG A 66 4.67 -2.24 -5.67
N PHE A 67 4.00 -1.14 -5.30
CA PHE A 67 2.55 -1.05 -5.24
C PHE A 67 2.13 0.18 -6.01
N ALA A 68 1.29 0.02 -7.00
CA ALA A 68 0.82 1.13 -7.82
C ALA A 68 -0.59 1.49 -7.42
N LEU A 69 -0.85 2.76 -7.16
CA LEU A 69 -2.18 3.21 -6.78
C LEU A 69 -3.11 3.12 -7.97
N ILE A 70 -4.25 2.46 -7.78
CA ILE A 70 -5.25 2.35 -8.83
C ILE A 70 -6.35 3.37 -8.60
N SER A 71 -6.86 3.48 -7.39
CA SER A 71 -7.94 4.42 -7.12
C SER A 71 -8.07 4.64 -5.64
N VAL A 72 -8.70 5.73 -5.23
CA VAL A 72 -8.93 6.02 -3.84
C VAL A 72 -10.43 6.08 -3.67
N GLU A 73 -10.95 5.26 -2.72
CA GLU A 73 -12.35 5.26 -2.51
C GLU A 73 -12.70 6.48 -1.76
N ASN A 74 -13.61 7.28 -2.23
CA ASN A 74 -13.97 8.51 -1.62
C ASN A 74 -15.25 8.36 -0.92
N GLU A 75 -15.20 8.15 0.37
CA GLU A 75 -16.37 7.93 1.04
C GLU A 75 -17.13 9.08 1.29
N GLU A 76 -16.64 10.23 1.23
CA GLU A 76 -17.44 11.28 1.43
C GLU A 76 -18.12 11.71 0.32
N ASN A 77 -18.19 10.98 -0.64
CA ASN A 77 -18.86 11.34 -1.75
C ASN A 77 -20.21 11.69 -1.41
N PRO A 78 -20.60 12.77 -1.56
CA PRO A 78 -21.87 13.18 -1.16
C PRO A 78 -22.86 12.64 -2.01
N GLY A 79 -22.56 12.02 -2.85
CA GLY A 79 -23.53 11.35 -3.62
C GLY A 79 -24.63 12.14 -3.86
#